data_1ae01493ba9043016c2904be89668e3d
#
_entry.id   1ae01493ba9043016c2904be89668e3d
#
_cell.length_a   1.000
_cell.length_b   1.000
_cell.length_c   1.000
_cell.angle_alpha   90.00
_cell.angle_beta   90.00
_cell.angle_gamma   90.00
#
_symmetry.space_group_name_H-M   'P 1'
#
loop_
_entity.id
_entity.type
_entity.pdbx_description
1 polymer ?
#
loop_
_entity_poly.entity_id
_entity_poly.type
_entity_poly.pdbx_seq_one_letter_code
_entity_poly.pdbx_strand_id
1 'polypeptide(L)'
;MSHARFAFAAHPDAITDLRELPDEIRDLALLELQNLVQGSNDCLPLKGRLAGFHKVYVDPSVAYRMVIQFRRAPSTSAHKREIYLVAAGSRKDYAVYRSAHLRTGPRHNVEIDPAVEVRVQAARSRSPLAVDQPTSGPATPPAAASPLIAHPRRASQR
;
A
#
# COMPACT_ATOMS: atom_id res chain seq x y z
N MET A 1 -32.81 -10.68 -1.18
CA MET A 1 -32.11 -10.13 0.02
C MET A 1 -30.63 -10.40 -0.11
N SER A 2 -29.86 -9.36 -0.22
CA SER A 2 -28.40 -9.51 -0.28
C SER A 2 -27.88 -9.84 1.11
N HIS A 3 -27.41 -11.03 1.30
CA HIS A 3 -26.77 -11.43 2.55
C HIS A 3 -25.37 -10.83 2.62
N ALA A 4 -25.04 -10.16 3.71
CA ALA A 4 -23.68 -9.69 3.95
C ALA A 4 -22.69 -10.88 3.90
N ARG A 5 -21.63 -10.73 3.12
CA ARG A 5 -20.56 -11.75 3.00
C ARG A 5 -19.48 -11.56 4.05
N PHE A 6 -19.33 -10.33 4.52
CA PHE A 6 -18.32 -9.94 5.48
C PHE A 6 -18.97 -9.27 6.69
N ALA A 7 -18.39 -9.46 7.87
CA ALA A 7 -18.64 -8.59 8.99
C ALA A 7 -18.00 -7.23 8.73
N PHE A 8 -18.43 -6.22 9.47
CA PHE A 8 -17.85 -4.88 9.40
C PHE A 8 -17.37 -4.44 10.79
N ALA A 9 -16.18 -3.86 10.81
CA ALA A 9 -15.64 -3.16 11.96
C ALA A 9 -14.87 -1.92 11.50
N ALA A 10 -14.66 -0.97 12.39
CA ALA A 10 -13.95 0.24 12.08
C ALA A 10 -13.07 0.68 13.24
N HIS A 11 -11.95 1.32 12.91
CA HIS A 11 -11.16 2.05 13.90
C HIS A 11 -12.00 3.22 14.45
N PRO A 12 -11.96 3.52 15.76
CA PRO A 12 -12.72 4.63 16.33
C PRO A 12 -12.52 5.97 15.61
N ASP A 13 -11.28 6.27 15.26
CA ASP A 13 -10.96 7.50 14.53
C ASP A 13 -11.46 7.48 13.08
N ALA A 14 -11.64 6.30 12.47
CA ALA A 14 -12.22 6.19 11.15
C ALA A 14 -13.72 6.54 11.15
N ILE A 15 -14.42 6.27 12.23
CA ILE A 15 -15.80 6.72 12.43
C ILE A 15 -15.87 8.25 12.50
N THR A 16 -14.91 8.85 13.18
CA THR A 16 -14.78 10.32 13.23
C THR A 16 -14.47 10.88 11.85
N ASP A 17 -13.53 10.26 11.13
CA ASP A 17 -13.23 10.65 9.74
C ASP A 17 -14.50 10.66 8.87
N LEU A 18 -15.34 9.62 8.95
CA LEU A 18 -16.59 9.55 8.18
C LEU A 18 -17.55 10.68 8.54
N ARG A 19 -17.62 11.06 9.81
CA ARG A 19 -18.48 12.18 10.26
C ARG A 19 -17.99 13.53 9.77
N GLU A 20 -16.69 13.69 9.58
CA GLU A 20 -16.05 14.92 9.09
C GLU A 20 -16.09 15.07 7.57
N LEU A 21 -16.45 14.00 6.84
CA LEU A 21 -16.64 14.11 5.40
C LEU A 21 -17.84 15.00 5.06
N PRO A 22 -17.78 15.72 3.92
CA PRO A 22 -18.97 16.36 3.38
C PRO A 22 -20.13 15.37 3.25
N ASP A 23 -21.34 15.79 3.47
CA ASP A 23 -22.53 14.91 3.55
C ASP A 23 -22.67 14.00 2.31
N GLU A 24 -22.54 14.55 1.11
CA GLU A 24 -22.60 13.79 -0.14
C GLU A 24 -21.49 12.74 -0.24
N ILE A 25 -20.29 13.09 0.19
CA ILE A 25 -19.13 12.18 0.18
C ILE A 25 -19.31 11.08 1.23
N ARG A 26 -19.85 11.43 2.39
CA ARG A 26 -20.15 10.46 3.45
C ARG A 26 -21.17 9.43 2.99
N ASP A 27 -22.23 9.86 2.31
CA ASP A 27 -23.26 8.97 1.78
C ASP A 27 -22.67 8.01 0.74
N LEU A 28 -21.82 8.49 -0.16
CA LEU A 28 -21.10 7.65 -1.11
C LEU A 28 -20.15 6.68 -0.39
N ALA A 29 -19.44 7.12 0.64
CA ALA A 29 -18.55 6.26 1.41
C ALA A 29 -19.33 5.12 2.10
N LEU A 30 -20.48 5.42 2.68
CA LEU A 30 -21.35 4.41 3.31
C LEU A 30 -21.90 3.43 2.28
N LEU A 31 -22.28 3.90 1.10
CA LEU A 31 -22.74 3.05 0.00
C LEU A 31 -21.63 2.10 -0.46
N GLU A 32 -20.40 2.58 -0.63
CA GLU A 32 -19.26 1.75 -1.00
C GLU A 32 -18.93 0.71 0.09
N LEU A 33 -19.00 1.08 1.36
CA LEU A 33 -18.83 0.13 2.46
C LEU A 33 -19.91 -0.96 2.44
N GLN A 34 -21.15 -0.59 2.16
CA GLN A 34 -22.25 -1.55 2.01
C GLN A 34 -22.00 -2.52 0.86
N ASN A 35 -21.59 -2.01 -0.31
CA ASN A 35 -21.25 -2.83 -1.47
C ASN A 35 -20.12 -3.82 -1.15
N LEU A 36 -19.07 -3.37 -0.48
CA LEU A 36 -17.96 -4.21 -0.06
C LEU A 36 -18.40 -5.32 0.91
N VAL A 37 -19.23 -4.98 1.90
CA VAL A 37 -19.78 -5.95 2.86
C VAL A 37 -20.63 -7.01 2.16
N GLN A 38 -21.31 -6.65 1.09
CA GLN A 38 -22.07 -7.56 0.25
C GLN A 38 -21.21 -8.39 -0.71
N GLY A 39 -19.93 -8.07 -0.85
CA GLY A 39 -18.95 -8.84 -1.61
C GLY A 39 -18.46 -8.20 -2.90
N SER A 40 -18.65 -6.89 -3.07
CA SER A 40 -17.97 -6.15 -4.14
C SER A 40 -16.45 -6.22 -3.94
N ASN A 41 -15.74 -6.21 -5.05
CA ASN A 41 -14.26 -6.18 -5.09
C ASN A 41 -13.71 -4.82 -5.55
N ASP A 42 -14.50 -3.75 -5.42
CA ASP A 42 -14.14 -2.41 -5.87
C ASP A 42 -13.10 -1.75 -4.95
N CYS A 43 -12.00 -2.45 -4.74
CA CYS A 43 -10.86 -1.98 -3.95
C CYS A 43 -9.54 -2.41 -4.59
N LEU A 44 -8.51 -1.62 -4.38
CA LEU A 44 -7.18 -1.85 -4.93
C LEU A 44 -6.14 -2.04 -3.82
N PRO A 45 -5.25 -3.03 -3.93
CA PRO A 45 -4.23 -3.26 -2.92
C PRO A 45 -3.26 -2.10 -2.82
N LEU A 46 -2.87 -1.76 -1.59
CA LEU A 46 -1.83 -0.80 -1.30
C LEU A 46 -0.46 -1.49 -1.22
N LYS A 47 0.58 -0.73 -1.44
CA LYS A 47 1.98 -1.20 -1.41
C LYS A 47 2.78 -0.50 -0.31
N GLY A 48 4.02 -0.95 -0.12
CA GLY A 48 4.94 -0.35 0.84
C GLY A 48 4.48 -0.54 2.28
N ARG A 49 4.46 0.53 3.04
CA ARG A 49 4.12 0.51 4.48
C ARG A 49 2.68 0.11 4.77
N LEU A 50 1.80 0.23 3.78
CA LEU A 50 0.39 -0.17 3.86
C LEU A 50 0.12 -1.45 3.06
N ALA A 51 1.13 -2.27 2.83
CA ALA A 51 0.93 -3.59 2.24
C ALA A 51 -0.02 -4.43 3.10
N GLY A 52 -0.97 -5.11 2.46
CA GLY A 52 -2.05 -5.85 3.13
C GLY A 52 -3.32 -5.02 3.38
N PHE A 53 -3.28 -3.73 3.12
CA PHE A 53 -4.44 -2.86 3.11
C PHE A 53 -4.90 -2.58 1.69
N HIS A 54 -6.13 -2.10 1.55
CA HIS A 54 -6.75 -1.77 0.28
C HIS A 54 -7.28 -0.35 0.31
N LYS A 55 -7.20 0.34 -0.81
CA LYS A 55 -7.85 1.64 -1.02
C LYS A 55 -9.17 1.45 -1.73
N VAL A 56 -10.15 2.23 -1.35
CA VAL A 56 -11.47 2.31 -1.97
C VAL A 56 -11.69 3.74 -2.44
N TYR A 57 -12.10 3.92 -3.66
CA TYR A 57 -12.49 5.23 -4.18
C TYR A 57 -13.92 5.53 -3.73
N VAL A 58 -14.15 6.74 -3.23
CA VAL A 58 -15.45 7.13 -2.70
C VAL A 58 -16.25 7.88 -3.75
N ASP A 59 -15.62 8.83 -4.43
CA ASP A 59 -16.26 9.73 -5.36
C ASP A 59 -15.71 9.55 -6.79
N PRO A 60 -16.49 9.92 -7.81
CA PRO A 60 -16.04 9.83 -9.22
C PRO A 60 -14.80 10.67 -9.52
N SER A 61 -14.61 11.78 -8.82
CA SER A 61 -13.43 12.63 -8.98
C SER A 61 -12.17 12.06 -8.30
N VAL A 62 -12.33 10.96 -7.56
CA VAL A 62 -11.23 10.28 -6.86
C VAL A 62 -10.50 11.18 -5.85
N ALA A 63 -11.19 12.22 -5.36
CA ALA A 63 -10.67 13.15 -4.37
C ALA A 63 -10.68 12.58 -2.96
N TYR A 64 -11.63 11.68 -2.67
CA TYR A 64 -11.78 11.03 -1.38
C TYR A 64 -11.57 9.52 -1.48
N ARG A 65 -11.01 8.96 -0.42
CA ARG A 65 -10.67 7.53 -0.36
C ARG A 65 -10.89 6.98 1.03
N MET A 66 -11.11 5.68 1.08
CA MET A 66 -11.06 4.91 2.32
C MET A 66 -9.88 3.92 2.25
N VAL A 67 -9.34 3.60 3.41
CA VAL A 67 -8.37 2.53 3.61
C VAL A 67 -9.02 1.45 4.45
N ILE A 68 -9.07 0.25 3.91
CA ILE A 68 -9.68 -0.93 4.55
C ILE A 68 -8.67 -2.07 4.63
N GLN A 69 -8.97 -3.01 5.51
CA GLN A 69 -8.26 -4.28 5.63
C GLN A 69 -9.26 -5.42 5.65
N PHE A 70 -8.99 -6.47 4.88
CA PHE A 70 -9.68 -7.74 5.03
C PHE A 70 -8.98 -8.57 6.09
N ARG A 71 -9.67 -8.87 7.16
CA ARG A 71 -9.11 -9.67 8.25
C ARG A 71 -10.07 -10.78 8.67
N ARG A 72 -9.61 -11.67 9.53
CA ARG A 72 -10.46 -12.69 10.11
C ARG A 72 -11.47 -12.05 11.05
N ALA A 73 -12.74 -12.43 10.93
CA ALA A 73 -13.76 -11.99 11.86
C ALA A 73 -13.57 -12.63 13.24
N PRO A 74 -13.96 -11.95 14.33
CA PRO A 74 -13.92 -12.55 15.66
C PRO A 74 -14.82 -13.78 15.75
N SER A 75 -14.51 -14.68 16.66
CA SER A 75 -15.26 -15.94 16.84
C SER A 75 -16.73 -15.75 17.21
N THR A 76 -17.08 -14.57 17.71
CA THR A 76 -18.46 -14.17 18.02
C THR A 76 -19.27 -13.76 16.79
N SER A 77 -18.61 -13.58 15.65
CA SER A 77 -19.26 -13.19 14.40
C SER A 77 -19.81 -14.41 13.67
N ALA A 78 -20.98 -14.24 13.01
CA ALA A 78 -21.50 -15.24 12.08
C ALA A 78 -20.69 -15.35 10.79
N HIS A 79 -19.79 -14.37 10.52
CA HIS A 79 -18.97 -14.33 9.34
C HIS A 79 -17.54 -14.82 9.62
N LYS A 80 -16.91 -15.44 8.62
CA LYS A 80 -15.50 -15.90 8.72
C LYS A 80 -14.51 -14.76 8.55
N ARG A 81 -14.88 -13.72 7.80
CA ARG A 81 -14.03 -12.58 7.49
C ARG A 81 -14.76 -11.27 7.74
N GLU A 82 -14.01 -10.24 8.04
CA GLU A 82 -14.55 -8.89 8.22
C GLU A 82 -13.76 -7.87 7.38
N ILE A 83 -14.43 -6.79 7.07
CA ILE A 83 -13.84 -5.59 6.51
C ILE A 83 -13.61 -4.63 7.66
N TYR A 84 -12.37 -4.22 7.83
CA TYR A 84 -11.97 -3.26 8.85
C TYR A 84 -11.64 -1.92 8.21
N LEU A 85 -12.42 -0.90 8.50
CA LEU A 85 -12.17 0.47 8.06
C LEU A 85 -11.12 1.11 8.95
N VAL A 86 -10.01 1.54 8.35
CA VAL A 86 -8.86 2.13 9.05
C VAL A 86 -8.91 3.64 9.03
N ALA A 87 -9.21 4.22 7.87
CA ALA A 87 -9.27 5.67 7.66
C ALA A 87 -10.18 6.02 6.50
N ALA A 88 -10.76 7.21 6.56
CA ALA A 88 -11.49 7.81 5.45
C ALA A 88 -11.08 9.28 5.34
N GLY A 89 -10.96 9.81 4.14
CA GLY A 89 -10.59 11.20 3.97
C GLY A 89 -10.11 11.58 2.58
N SER A 90 -9.67 12.82 2.48
CA SER A 90 -9.16 13.37 1.24
C SER A 90 -7.83 12.71 0.83
N ARG A 91 -7.67 12.56 -0.48
CA ARG A 91 -6.38 12.20 -1.09
C ARG A 91 -5.34 13.31 -0.97
N LYS A 92 -5.78 14.55 -0.82
CA LYS A 92 -4.88 15.72 -0.78
C LYS A 92 -3.76 15.50 0.23
N ASP A 93 -2.53 15.77 -0.18
CA ASP A 93 -1.32 15.62 0.65
C ASP A 93 -1.17 14.23 1.30
N TYR A 94 -1.73 13.19 0.69
CA TYR A 94 -1.75 11.82 1.22
C TYR A 94 -2.35 11.70 2.63
N ALA A 95 -3.24 12.62 3.02
CA ALA A 95 -3.77 12.71 4.37
C ALA A 95 -4.38 11.38 4.86
N VAL A 96 -5.26 10.77 4.07
CA VAL A 96 -5.89 9.49 4.42
C VAL A 96 -4.87 8.36 4.64
N TYR A 97 -3.80 8.33 3.87
CA TYR A 97 -2.76 7.29 4.01
C TYR A 97 -1.86 7.53 5.21
N ARG A 98 -1.58 8.79 5.55
CA ARG A 98 -0.86 9.14 6.78
C ARG A 98 -1.66 8.74 8.02
N SER A 99 -2.96 9.04 8.04
CA SER A 99 -3.86 8.61 9.11
C SER A 99 -3.88 7.09 9.24
N ALA A 100 -4.04 6.37 8.12
CA ALA A 100 -4.00 4.92 8.11
C ALA A 100 -2.68 4.38 8.65
N HIS A 101 -1.55 4.94 8.23
CA HIS A 101 -0.24 4.51 8.70
C HIS A 101 -0.04 4.73 10.20
N LEU A 102 -0.48 5.86 10.73
CA LEU A 102 -0.39 6.15 12.18
C LEU A 102 -1.25 5.17 13.00
N ARG A 103 -2.42 4.80 12.49
CA ARG A 103 -3.35 3.89 13.17
C ARG A 103 -2.94 2.42 13.08
N THR A 104 -2.16 2.07 12.06
CA THR A 104 -1.70 0.70 11.80
C THR A 104 -0.23 0.47 12.17
N GLY A 105 0.38 1.38 12.90
CA GLY A 105 1.77 1.26 13.36
C GLY A 105 2.06 -0.07 14.06
N PRO A 106 3.32 -0.38 14.41
CA PRO A 106 3.77 -1.70 14.84
C PRO A 106 3.03 -2.30 16.04
N ARG A 107 2.23 -1.52 16.73
CA ARG A 107 1.37 -1.99 17.85
C ARG A 107 0.04 -2.59 17.40
N HIS A 108 -0.31 -2.47 16.11
CA HIS A 108 -1.54 -3.01 15.53
C HIS A 108 -1.25 -4.18 14.59
N ASN A 109 -0.14 -4.87 14.80
CA ASN A 109 0.08 -6.18 14.21
C ASN A 109 -0.89 -7.18 14.87
N VAL A 110 -2.18 -6.96 14.58
CA VAL A 110 -3.24 -7.87 14.95
C VAL A 110 -3.06 -9.13 14.12
N GLU A 111 -2.77 -10.22 14.84
CA GLU A 111 -2.86 -11.60 14.35
C GLU A 111 -2.51 -11.77 12.87
N ILE A 112 -1.25 -11.60 12.58
CA ILE A 112 -0.68 -12.28 11.42
C ILE A 112 -0.95 -13.76 11.71
N ASP A 113 -1.72 -14.39 10.81
CA ASP A 113 -1.90 -15.83 10.83
C ASP A 113 -0.51 -16.45 11.07
N PRO A 114 -0.33 -17.25 12.12
CA PRO A 114 0.96 -17.82 12.47
C PRO A 114 1.64 -18.55 11.30
N ALA A 115 0.86 -19.02 10.32
CA ALA A 115 1.39 -19.58 9.08
C ALA A 115 2.06 -18.54 8.18
N VAL A 116 1.60 -17.30 8.20
CA VAL A 116 2.22 -16.18 7.46
C VAL A 116 3.47 -15.70 8.16
N GLU A 117 3.44 -15.64 9.49
CA GLU A 117 4.60 -15.25 10.29
C GLU A 117 5.77 -16.22 10.10
N VAL A 118 5.49 -17.52 10.11
CA VAL A 118 6.49 -18.57 9.83
C VAL A 118 7.09 -18.39 8.41
N ARG A 119 6.28 -18.05 7.42
CA ARG A 119 6.76 -17.79 6.06
C ARG A 119 7.64 -16.55 5.97
N VAL A 120 7.25 -15.47 6.64
CA VAL A 120 8.04 -14.24 6.69
C VAL A 120 9.37 -14.47 7.42
N GLN A 121 9.33 -15.19 8.52
CA GLN A 121 10.53 -15.56 9.27
C GLN A 121 11.46 -16.44 8.44
N ALA A 122 10.92 -17.44 7.76
CA ALA A 122 11.69 -18.31 6.86
C ALA A 122 12.26 -17.55 5.67
N ALA A 123 11.57 -16.56 5.14
CA ALA A 123 12.07 -15.69 4.08
C ALA A 123 13.22 -14.80 4.57
N ARG A 124 13.12 -14.26 5.79
CA ARG A 124 14.20 -13.48 6.42
C ARG A 124 15.44 -14.32 6.72
N SER A 125 15.25 -15.58 7.12
CA SER A 125 16.35 -16.52 7.39
C SER A 125 17.06 -17.01 6.13
N ARG A 126 16.42 -16.90 4.98
CA ARG A 126 16.96 -17.29 3.67
C ARG A 126 17.58 -16.12 2.91
N SER A 127 17.46 -14.91 3.38
CA SER A 127 18.25 -13.81 2.83
C SER A 127 19.72 -14.15 3.11
N PRO A 128 20.53 -14.43 2.08
CA PRO A 128 21.95 -14.57 2.32
C PRO A 128 22.39 -13.26 2.94
N LEU A 129 22.95 -13.33 4.12
CA LEU A 129 23.79 -12.26 4.63
C LEU A 129 24.62 -11.82 3.45
N ALA A 130 24.51 -10.57 3.07
CA ALA A 130 25.43 -10.00 2.11
C ALA A 130 26.80 -10.35 2.65
N VAL A 131 27.41 -11.34 2.04
CA VAL A 131 28.78 -11.66 2.31
C VAL A 131 29.48 -10.38 1.90
N ASP A 132 29.96 -9.70 2.89
CA ASP A 132 30.93 -8.65 2.72
C ASP A 132 32.04 -9.25 1.84
N GLN A 133 31.91 -9.03 0.56
CA GLN A 133 33.03 -9.33 -0.33
C GLN A 133 34.01 -8.23 -0.07
N PRO A 134 35.17 -8.56 0.47
CA PRO A 134 36.27 -7.61 0.42
C PRO A 134 36.57 -7.40 -1.05
N THR A 135 36.12 -6.31 -1.58
CA THR A 135 36.59 -5.82 -2.88
C THR A 135 38.01 -5.34 -2.69
N SER A 136 38.92 -6.24 -2.50
CA SER A 136 40.32 -6.02 -2.67
C SER A 136 40.68 -6.42 -4.09
N GLY A 137 40.38 -5.56 -4.99
CA GLY A 137 40.95 -5.54 -6.31
C GLY A 137 41.18 -4.10 -6.68
N PRO A 138 42.39 -3.60 -6.82
CA PRO A 138 42.56 -2.33 -7.46
C PRO A 138 42.07 -2.49 -8.89
N ALA A 139 40.91 -1.95 -9.16
CA ALA A 139 40.48 -1.75 -10.53
C ALA A 139 41.45 -0.76 -11.14
N THR A 140 42.40 -1.28 -11.86
CA THR A 140 43.22 -0.46 -12.76
C THR A 140 42.27 0.06 -13.81
N PRO A 141 42.03 1.34 -13.90
CA PRO A 141 41.21 1.86 -15.00
C PRO A 141 42.00 1.58 -16.27
N PRO A 142 41.42 0.97 -17.28
CA PRO A 142 42.06 0.91 -18.56
C PRO A 142 42.29 2.36 -19.02
N ALA A 143 43.51 2.70 -19.24
CA ALA A 143 43.86 3.93 -19.90
C ALA A 143 43.19 3.90 -21.28
N ALA A 144 42.08 4.52 -21.41
CA ALA A 144 41.51 4.76 -22.72
C ALA A 144 42.37 5.83 -23.39
N ALA A 145 43.32 5.40 -24.10
CA ALA A 145 43.98 6.23 -25.09
C ALA A 145 42.92 6.55 -26.17
N SER A 146 42.33 7.67 -26.10
CA SER A 146 41.55 8.21 -27.23
C SER A 146 42.48 8.50 -28.35
N PRO A 147 42.39 7.87 -29.50
CA PRO A 147 43.09 8.35 -30.66
C PRO A 147 42.44 9.67 -31.07
N LEU A 148 43.20 10.72 -31.02
CA LEU A 148 42.87 11.99 -31.67
C LEU A 148 42.79 11.73 -33.17
N ILE A 149 41.58 11.63 -33.68
CA ILE A 149 41.32 11.66 -35.09
C ILE A 149 41.42 13.14 -35.48
N ALA A 150 42.56 13.49 -35.97
CA ALA A 150 42.76 14.77 -36.68
C ALA A 150 41.91 14.72 -37.94
N HIS A 151 40.86 15.51 -38.01
CA HIS A 151 40.18 15.75 -39.26
C HIS A 151 41.04 16.68 -40.11
N PRO A 152 41.39 16.27 -41.32
CA PRO A 152 42.04 17.21 -42.24
C PRO A 152 41.04 18.28 -42.62
N ARG A 153 41.36 19.52 -42.33
CA ARG A 153 40.69 20.67 -42.90
C ARG A 153 40.85 20.60 -44.39
N ARG A 154 39.78 20.34 -45.09
CA ARG A 154 39.73 20.53 -46.50
C ARG A 154 39.62 22.03 -46.75
N ALA A 155 40.70 22.62 -47.22
CA ALA A 155 40.70 23.95 -47.73
C ALA A 155 39.83 24.00 -49.00
N SER A 156 38.77 24.74 -48.93
CA SER A 156 38.00 25.12 -50.12
C SER A 156 38.74 26.24 -50.84
N GLN A 157 39.32 25.90 -51.93
CA GLN A 157 39.74 26.92 -52.91
C GLN A 157 38.61 27.07 -53.90
N ARG A 158 38.23 28.39 -54.12
CA ARG A 158 37.44 29.03 -55.15
C ARG A 158 35.93 28.83 -55.07
#